data_88581a66eb10e5109cdb37da3d8238f7
#
_entry.id   88581a66eb10e5109cdb37da3d8238f7
#
_cell.length_a   1.000
_cell.length_b   1.000
_cell.length_c   1.000
_cell.angle_alpha   90.00
_cell.angle_beta   90.00
_cell.angle_gamma   90.00
#
_symmetry.space_group_name_H-M   'P 1'
#
loop_
_entity.id
_entity.type
_entity.pdbx_description
1 polymer ?
#
loop_
_entity_poly.entity_id
_entity_poly.type
_entity_poly.pdbx_seq_one_letter_code
_entity_poly.pdbx_strand_id
1 'polypeptide(L)'
;LNEPKDLVELRFKINEPDFRAYGEKVIADLFKYGEEKGMNIAPDNHEGIRISVNNGWFLLRLSVHDPIMPLNIESDDENGCKPIAKIIYEFLKSYDKLDLSAIENYIK
;
A
#
# COMPACT_ATOMS: atom_id res chain seq x y z
N LEU A 1 14.02 8.66 19.61
CA LEU A 1 12.75 8.71 19.02
C LEU A 1 12.76 9.47 17.74
N ASN A 2 12.67 8.74 16.70
CA ASN A 2 12.81 9.32 15.38
C ASN A 2 11.45 9.48 14.74
N GLU A 3 11.08 10.73 14.49
CA GLU A 3 9.90 10.98 13.69
C GLU A 3 10.28 10.75 12.24
N PRO A 4 9.34 10.25 11.43
CA PRO A 4 9.63 10.08 10.01
C PRO A 4 9.88 11.45 9.37
N LYS A 5 10.77 11.47 8.40
CA LYS A 5 11.07 12.71 7.66
C LYS A 5 10.08 12.94 6.54
N ASP A 6 9.33 11.92 6.15
CA ASP A 6 8.32 12.02 5.13
C ASP A 6 7.21 11.03 5.44
N LEU A 7 5.97 11.43 5.22
CA LEU A 7 4.85 10.52 5.39
C LEU A 7 3.72 10.95 4.45
N VAL A 8 2.94 9.97 4.00
CA VAL A 8 1.79 10.23 3.13
C VAL A 8 0.76 9.14 3.34
N GLU A 9 -0.51 9.51 3.22
CA GLU A 9 -1.61 8.55 3.16
C GLU A 9 -2.34 8.75 1.85
N LEU A 10 -2.51 7.66 1.10
CA LEU A 10 -3.23 7.65 -0.16
C LEU A 10 -4.41 6.69 -0.02
N ARG A 11 -5.52 6.99 -0.68
CA ARG A 11 -6.74 6.18 -0.57
C ARG A 11 -7.20 5.77 -1.94
N PHE A 12 -7.56 4.49 -2.08
CA PHE A 12 -7.99 3.93 -3.36
C PHE A 12 -9.40 3.41 -3.22
N LYS A 13 -10.34 4.01 -3.93
CA LYS A 13 -11.71 3.52 -3.94
C LYS A 13 -11.78 2.20 -4.70
N ILE A 14 -12.56 1.26 -4.18
CA ILE A 14 -12.80 -0.03 -4.83
C ILE A 14 -14.11 0.06 -5.60
N ASN A 15 -14.05 -0.01 -6.92
CA ASN A 15 -15.21 0.10 -7.80
C ASN A 15 -15.73 -1.30 -8.15
N GLU A 16 -16.14 -2.02 -7.11
CA GLU A 16 -16.61 -3.39 -7.22
C GLU A 16 -17.71 -3.58 -6.18
N PRO A 17 -18.90 -4.10 -6.55
CA PRO A 17 -19.98 -4.25 -5.56
C PRO A 17 -19.58 -5.08 -4.35
N ASP A 18 -18.89 -6.20 -4.55
CA ASP A 18 -18.33 -6.97 -3.43
C ASP A 18 -16.92 -6.45 -3.15
N PHE A 19 -16.86 -5.24 -2.59
CA PHE A 19 -15.57 -4.60 -2.37
C PHE A 19 -14.73 -5.31 -1.32
N ARG A 20 -15.37 -5.96 -0.35
CA ARG A 20 -14.63 -6.68 0.67
C ARG A 20 -13.87 -7.87 0.08
N ALA A 21 -14.53 -8.66 -0.75
CA ALA A 21 -13.87 -9.79 -1.40
C ALA A 21 -12.73 -9.31 -2.29
N TYR A 22 -12.95 -8.22 -3.02
CA TYR A 22 -11.91 -7.67 -3.90
C TYR A 22 -10.71 -7.18 -3.09
N GLY A 23 -10.97 -6.43 -2.02
CA GLY A 23 -9.88 -5.90 -1.17
C GLY A 23 -9.12 -7.01 -0.47
N GLU A 24 -9.83 -8.04 0.01
CA GLU A 24 -9.16 -9.18 0.65
C GLU A 24 -8.26 -9.92 -0.35
N LYS A 25 -8.72 -10.02 -1.60
CA LYS A 25 -7.90 -10.63 -2.64
C LYS A 25 -6.64 -9.81 -2.91
N VAL A 26 -6.77 -8.49 -2.98
CA VAL A 26 -5.61 -7.61 -3.19
C VAL A 26 -4.60 -7.79 -2.05
N ILE A 27 -5.07 -7.84 -0.81
CA ILE A 27 -4.20 -8.04 0.36
C ILE A 27 -3.49 -9.40 0.27
N ALA A 28 -4.23 -10.47 -0.04
CA ALA A 28 -3.64 -11.81 -0.17
C ALA A 28 -2.63 -11.87 -1.30
N ASP A 29 -2.93 -11.22 -2.42
CA ASP A 29 -2.02 -11.17 -3.57
C ASP A 29 -0.75 -10.39 -3.22
N LEU A 30 -0.88 -9.31 -2.43
CA LEU A 30 0.29 -8.52 -2.03
C LEU A 30 1.22 -9.33 -1.13
N PHE A 31 0.65 -10.12 -0.22
CA PHE A 31 1.46 -10.98 0.63
C PHE A 31 2.28 -11.95 -0.22
N LYS A 32 1.61 -12.58 -1.19
CA LYS A 32 2.28 -13.53 -2.09
C LYS A 32 3.35 -12.84 -2.94
N TYR A 33 3.01 -11.68 -3.48
CA TYR A 33 3.94 -10.88 -4.27
C TYR A 33 5.19 -10.52 -3.45
N GLY A 34 4.98 -10.08 -2.20
CA GLY A 34 6.09 -9.73 -1.31
C GLY A 34 6.98 -10.92 -1.00
N GLU A 35 6.37 -12.09 -0.77
CA GLU A 35 7.15 -13.30 -0.54
C GLU A 35 7.98 -13.67 -1.76
N GLU A 36 7.38 -13.62 -2.95
CA GLU A 36 8.07 -13.97 -4.18
C GLU A 36 9.22 -13.02 -4.48
N LYS A 37 9.09 -11.75 -4.10
CA LYS A 37 10.13 -10.74 -4.32
C LYS A 37 11.16 -10.70 -3.19
N GLY A 38 10.97 -11.50 -2.14
CA GLY A 38 11.88 -11.49 -0.99
C GLY A 38 11.79 -10.21 -0.17
N MET A 39 10.62 -9.58 -0.15
CA MET A 39 10.42 -8.35 0.61
C MET A 39 10.31 -8.63 2.11
N ASN A 40 10.61 -7.61 2.91
CA ASN A 40 10.58 -7.70 4.36
C ASN A 40 9.16 -7.43 4.86
N ILE A 41 8.34 -8.48 4.97
CA ILE A 41 6.95 -8.39 5.38
C ILE A 41 6.87 -8.53 6.90
N ALA A 42 6.16 -7.61 7.56
CA ALA A 42 5.97 -7.68 9.00
C ALA A 42 5.17 -8.94 9.36
N PRO A 43 5.51 -9.59 10.48
CA PRO A 43 4.83 -10.83 10.87
C PRO A 43 3.39 -10.63 11.33
N ASP A 44 3.04 -9.43 11.79
CA ASP A 44 1.70 -9.12 12.29
C ASP A 44 0.92 -8.40 11.20
N ASN A 45 -0.08 -9.07 10.64
CA ASN A 45 -0.84 -8.54 9.50
C ASN A 45 -2.33 -8.35 9.83
N HIS A 46 -2.65 -8.06 11.09
CA HIS A 46 -4.05 -7.90 11.51
C HIS A 46 -4.78 -6.81 10.72
N GLU A 47 -4.11 -5.71 10.44
CA GLU A 47 -4.76 -4.57 9.80
C GLU A 47 -4.48 -4.49 8.32
N GLY A 48 -3.66 -5.40 7.80
CA GLY A 48 -3.25 -5.36 6.40
C GLY A 48 -1.84 -5.85 6.26
N ILE A 49 -1.18 -5.47 5.17
CA ILE A 49 0.20 -5.90 4.89
C ILE A 49 1.14 -4.73 5.06
N ARG A 50 2.11 -4.89 5.95
CA ARG A 50 3.16 -3.90 6.16
C ARG A 50 4.48 -4.45 5.65
N ILE A 51 5.13 -3.69 4.78
CA ILE A 51 6.40 -4.09 4.16
C ILE A 51 7.42 -2.98 4.38
N SER A 52 8.60 -3.33 4.89
CA SER A 52 9.70 -2.40 5.07
C SER A 52 10.55 -2.37 3.81
N VAL A 53 10.89 -1.16 3.35
CA VAL A 53 11.63 -0.99 2.11
C VAL A 53 12.24 0.42 2.07
N ASN A 54 13.45 0.56 1.53
CA ASN A 54 14.08 1.86 1.25
C ASN A 54 14.06 2.83 2.45
N ASN A 55 14.52 2.37 3.61
CA ASN A 55 14.55 3.18 4.84
C ASN A 55 13.18 3.68 5.27
N GLY A 56 12.16 2.91 4.96
CA GLY A 56 10.81 3.24 5.36
C GLY A 56 9.93 2.01 5.31
N TRP A 57 8.63 2.25 5.19
CA TRP A 57 7.68 1.14 5.11
C TRP A 57 6.39 1.65 4.49
N PHE A 58 5.59 0.71 4.00
CA PHE A 58 4.22 1.00 3.63
C PHE A 58 3.28 -0.02 4.27
N LEU A 59 2.04 0.40 4.47
CA LEU A 59 0.97 -0.46 4.98
C LEU A 59 -0.24 -0.29 4.07
N LEU A 60 -0.65 -1.37 3.43
CA LEU A 60 -1.88 -1.40 2.64
C LEU A 60 -2.92 -2.17 3.42
N ARG A 61 -4.10 -1.58 3.60
CA ARG A 61 -5.17 -2.23 4.34
C ARG A 61 -6.51 -2.03 3.66
N LEU A 62 -7.51 -2.74 4.14
CA LEU A 62 -8.89 -2.60 3.68
C LEU A 62 -9.68 -1.92 4.79
N SER A 63 -10.42 -0.87 4.44
CA SER A 63 -11.29 -0.22 5.40
C SER A 63 -12.36 -1.19 5.91
N VAL A 64 -12.75 -1.03 7.18
CA VAL A 64 -13.71 -1.95 7.80
C VAL A 64 -15.10 -1.80 7.17
N HIS A 65 -15.52 -0.58 6.86
CA HIS A 65 -16.89 -0.33 6.43
C HIS A 65 -17.00 0.27 5.02
N ASP A 66 -15.95 0.88 4.53
CA ASP A 66 -16.00 1.65 3.29
C ASP A 66 -15.27 0.94 2.17
N PRO A 67 -15.69 1.13 0.90
CA PRO A 67 -15.01 0.50 -0.25
C PRO A 67 -13.73 1.24 -0.59
N ILE A 68 -12.81 1.27 0.35
CA ILE A 68 -11.56 2.03 0.25
C ILE A 68 -10.41 1.20 0.79
N MET A 69 -9.27 1.26 0.11
CA MET A 69 -8.01 0.71 0.60
C MET A 69 -7.06 1.87 0.92
N PRO A 70 -6.85 2.17 2.20
CA PRO A 70 -5.83 3.17 2.56
C PRO A 70 -4.43 2.60 2.41
N LEU A 71 -3.51 3.44 1.94
CA LEU A 71 -2.09 3.13 1.88
C LEU A 71 -1.34 4.18 2.67
N ASN A 72 -0.66 3.75 3.72
CA ASN A 72 0.19 4.63 4.52
C ASN A 72 1.65 4.37 4.19
N ILE A 73 2.43 5.42 3.99
CA ILE A 73 3.86 5.30 3.71
C ILE A 73 4.60 6.23 4.64
N GLU A 74 5.70 5.73 5.22
CA GLU A 74 6.62 6.55 6.01
C GLU A 74 8.04 6.28 5.57
N SER A 75 8.87 7.32 5.64
CA SER A 75 10.27 7.21 5.28
C SER A 75 11.14 7.99 6.26
N ASP A 76 12.32 7.45 6.55
CA ASP A 76 13.33 8.15 7.34
C ASP A 76 14.14 9.11 6.46
N ASP A 77 13.88 9.14 5.18
CA ASP A 77 14.56 10.04 4.22
C ASP A 77 13.62 11.17 3.83
N GLU A 78 14.18 12.36 3.61
CA GLU A 78 13.39 13.48 3.07
C GLU A 78 12.94 13.10 1.66
N ASN A 79 11.66 13.34 1.38
CA ASN A 79 11.02 12.98 0.12
C ASN A 79 11.14 11.48 -0.19
N GLY A 80 11.30 10.65 0.85
CA GLY A 80 11.53 9.22 0.68
C GLY A 80 10.27 8.43 0.39
N CYS A 81 9.08 9.00 0.59
CA CYS A 81 7.85 8.27 0.34
C CYS A 81 7.59 8.07 -1.15
N LYS A 82 8.03 8.98 -2.01
CA LYS A 82 7.78 8.85 -3.45
C LYS A 82 8.43 7.60 -4.07
N PRO A 83 9.72 7.30 -3.79
CA PRO A 83 10.30 6.04 -4.29
C PRO A 83 9.57 4.81 -3.76
N ILE A 84 9.14 4.83 -2.50
CA ILE A 84 8.39 3.71 -1.93
C ILE A 84 7.04 3.57 -2.63
N ALA A 85 6.37 4.69 -2.88
CA ALA A 85 5.10 4.66 -3.63
C ALA A 85 5.28 4.03 -5.00
N LYS A 86 6.38 4.32 -5.69
CA LYS A 86 6.65 3.72 -6.99
C LYS A 86 6.79 2.21 -6.89
N ILE A 87 7.39 1.72 -5.81
CA ILE A 87 7.55 0.28 -5.60
C ILE A 87 6.19 -0.41 -5.47
N ILE A 88 5.32 0.09 -4.58
CA ILE A 88 4.01 -0.54 -4.40
C ILE A 88 3.11 -0.33 -5.62
N TYR A 89 3.28 0.77 -6.36
CA TYR A 89 2.49 1.01 -7.56
C TYR A 89 2.71 -0.08 -8.62
N GLU A 90 3.92 -0.63 -8.73
CA GLU A 90 4.18 -1.72 -9.66
C GLU A 90 3.28 -2.92 -9.40
N PHE A 91 2.95 -3.17 -8.14
CA PHE A 91 1.99 -4.21 -7.78
C PHE A 91 0.56 -3.76 -8.07
N LEU A 92 0.22 -2.52 -7.67
CA LEU A 92 -1.17 -2.05 -7.71
C LEU A 92 -1.71 -1.82 -9.11
N LYS A 93 -0.85 -1.49 -10.06
CA LYS A 93 -1.27 -0.95 -11.35
C LYS A 93 -2.13 -1.90 -12.19
N SER A 94 -2.10 -3.20 -11.89
CA SER A 94 -2.89 -4.18 -12.62
C SER A 94 -4.31 -4.36 -12.06
N TYR A 95 -4.63 -3.72 -10.94
CA TYR A 95 -5.95 -3.88 -10.31
C TYR A 95 -6.90 -2.81 -10.82
N ASP A 96 -7.63 -3.13 -11.88
CA ASP A 96 -8.44 -2.15 -12.61
C ASP A 96 -9.70 -1.70 -11.87
N LYS A 97 -10.08 -2.39 -10.80
CA LYS A 97 -11.21 -1.96 -9.98
C LYS A 97 -10.80 -1.01 -8.84
N LEU A 98 -9.51 -0.73 -8.71
CA LEU A 98 -9.04 0.29 -7.78
C LEU A 98 -8.89 1.62 -8.49
N ASP A 99 -9.40 2.68 -7.87
CA ASP A 99 -9.13 4.03 -8.36
C ASP A 99 -7.75 4.43 -7.86
N LEU A 100 -6.76 4.37 -8.73
CA LEU A 100 -5.35 4.61 -8.39
C LEU A 100 -4.92 6.04 -8.69
N SER A 101 -5.86 6.96 -8.97
CA SER A 101 -5.49 8.32 -9.36
C SER A 101 -4.63 9.02 -8.32
N ALA A 102 -4.89 8.76 -7.02
CA ALA A 102 -4.11 9.41 -5.96
C ALA A 102 -2.62 9.08 -6.04
N ILE A 103 -2.28 7.79 -6.21
CA ILE A 103 -0.87 7.40 -6.28
C ILE A 103 -0.27 7.78 -7.63
N GLU A 104 -1.04 7.68 -8.70
CA GLU A 104 -0.55 8.07 -10.02
C GLU A 104 -0.17 9.55 -10.06
N ASN A 105 -0.98 10.40 -9.43
CA ASN A 105 -0.67 11.82 -9.33
C ASN A 105 0.52 12.07 -8.40
N TYR A 106 0.60 11.32 -7.31
CA TYR A 106 1.65 11.52 -6.32
C TYR A 106 3.04 11.20 -6.87
N ILE A 107 3.15 10.14 -7.68
CA ILE A 107 4.47 9.69 -8.17
C ILE A 107 4.92 10.39 -9.46
N LYS A 108 4.12 11.28 -10.01
CA LYS A 108 4.51 12.03 -11.20
C LYS A 108 5.79 12.83 -10.99
#